data_c7770a1202542eca472afb741f7da162
#
_entry.id   c7770a1202542eca472afb741f7da162
#
_cell.length_a   1.000
_cell.length_b   1.000
_cell.length_c   1.000
_cell.angle_alpha   90.00
_cell.angle_beta   90.00
_cell.angle_gamma   90.00
#
_symmetry.space_group_name_H-M   'P 1'
#
loop_
_entity.id
_entity.type
_entity.pdbx_description
1 polymer ?
#
loop_
_entity_poly.entity_id
_entity_poly.type
_entity_poly.pdbx_seq_one_letter_code
_entity_poly.pdbx_strand_id
1 'polypeptide(L)'
;MSTDSEIAEQVVSALEDHQRRTVEILEENESDPEAVVKTLVRLHLEWTEEDRDRAILVSRNRNEVAAGPLGEKLAASNREFFSRMKAWIDSQAEAGRIEPVSFNLLHAVVFAPAQEISKLWLAGRLKRPLGSYADPLGEAAWASVCALPARG
;
A
#
# COMPACT_ATOMS: atom_id res chain seq x y z
N MET A 1 9.82 -19.84 19.83
CA MET A 1 8.52 -19.13 19.74
C MET A 1 8.74 -17.65 20.00
N SER A 2 8.18 -16.80 19.14
CA SER A 2 8.28 -15.35 19.34
C SER A 2 7.32 -14.89 20.43
N THR A 3 7.74 -13.93 21.27
CA THR A 3 6.88 -13.28 22.25
C THR A 3 5.93 -12.30 21.56
N ASP A 4 4.85 -11.92 22.23
CA ASP A 4 3.91 -10.91 21.70
C ASP A 4 4.62 -9.58 21.40
N SER A 5 5.57 -9.20 22.26
CA SER A 5 6.37 -7.99 22.07
C SER A 5 7.23 -8.06 20.82
N GLU A 6 7.88 -9.20 20.58
CA GLU A 6 8.70 -9.42 19.38
C GLU A 6 7.85 -9.41 18.11
N ILE A 7 6.67 -10.05 18.16
CA ILE A 7 5.72 -10.04 17.04
C ILE A 7 5.29 -8.61 16.73
N ALA A 8 4.94 -7.82 17.75
CA ALA A 8 4.52 -6.44 17.57
C ALA A 8 5.63 -5.59 16.91
N GLU A 9 6.88 -5.75 17.35
CA GLU A 9 8.02 -5.06 16.77
C GLU A 9 8.24 -5.46 15.32
N GLN A 10 8.11 -6.74 14.99
CA GLN A 10 8.24 -7.24 13.62
C GLN A 10 7.14 -6.69 12.71
N VAL A 11 5.90 -6.61 13.20
CA VAL A 11 4.77 -6.06 12.44
C VAL A 11 4.99 -4.58 12.14
N VAL A 12 5.37 -3.79 13.14
CA VAL A 12 5.63 -2.35 12.97
C VAL A 12 6.77 -2.15 11.96
N SER A 13 7.88 -2.88 12.12
CA SER A 13 9.02 -2.80 11.22
C SER A 13 8.64 -3.14 9.78
N ALA A 14 7.84 -4.19 9.59
CA ALA A 14 7.38 -4.61 8.25
C ALA A 14 6.50 -3.55 7.60
N LEU A 15 5.57 -2.96 8.36
CA LEU A 15 4.69 -1.90 7.85
C LEU A 15 5.47 -0.63 7.51
N GLU A 16 6.44 -0.25 8.36
CA GLU A 16 7.31 0.89 8.09
C GLU A 16 8.16 0.67 6.83
N ASP A 17 8.65 -0.55 6.62
CA ASP A 17 9.40 -0.90 5.40
C ASP A 17 8.53 -0.74 4.15
N HIS A 18 7.31 -1.24 4.20
CA HIS A 18 6.36 -1.10 3.08
C HIS A 18 6.06 0.37 2.79
N GLN A 19 5.81 1.16 3.82
CA GLN A 19 5.53 2.60 3.70
C GLN A 19 6.74 3.35 3.12
N ARG A 20 7.94 3.03 3.58
CA ARG A 20 9.18 3.64 3.08
C ARG A 20 9.37 3.38 1.60
N ARG A 21 9.18 2.14 1.17
CA ARG A 21 9.29 1.76 -0.25
C ARG A 21 8.24 2.47 -1.10
N THR A 22 7.02 2.65 -0.55
CA THR A 22 5.96 3.40 -1.23
C THR A 22 6.38 4.85 -1.45
N VAL A 23 6.87 5.52 -0.41
CA VAL A 23 7.31 6.92 -0.50
C VAL A 23 8.46 7.09 -1.50
N GLU A 24 9.41 6.15 -1.53
CA GLU A 24 10.50 6.16 -2.51
C GLU A 24 9.97 6.14 -3.95
N ILE A 25 8.94 5.35 -4.23
CA ILE A 25 8.31 5.31 -5.55
C ILE A 25 7.69 6.66 -5.91
N LEU A 26 7.03 7.33 -4.97
CA LEU A 26 6.46 8.66 -5.19
C LEU A 26 7.54 9.67 -5.59
N GLU A 27 8.70 9.60 -4.94
CA GLU A 27 9.80 10.52 -5.17
C GLU A 27 10.56 10.26 -6.47
N GLU A 28 10.68 9.00 -6.87
CA GLU A 28 11.44 8.59 -8.07
C GLU A 28 10.74 8.94 -9.38
N ASN A 29 9.42 9.08 -9.38
CA ASN A 29 8.62 9.22 -10.60
C ASN A 29 7.66 10.42 -10.52
N GLU A 30 8.11 11.55 -9.98
CA GLU A 30 7.28 12.72 -9.68
C GLU A 30 6.45 13.24 -10.86
N SER A 31 6.94 13.09 -12.09
CA SER A 31 6.26 13.63 -13.28
C SER A 31 5.38 12.61 -14.00
N ASP A 32 5.29 11.36 -13.51
CA ASP A 32 4.57 10.28 -14.18
C ASP A 32 3.65 9.52 -13.20
N PRO A 33 2.45 10.06 -12.93
CA PRO A 33 1.53 9.42 -11.99
C PRO A 33 1.04 8.05 -12.44
N GLU A 34 0.97 7.79 -13.74
CA GLU A 34 0.61 6.45 -14.25
C GLU A 34 1.67 5.42 -13.82
N ALA A 35 2.94 5.74 -14.04
CA ALA A 35 4.04 4.86 -13.63
C ALA A 35 4.05 4.65 -12.12
N VAL A 36 3.79 5.71 -11.34
CA VAL A 36 3.70 5.61 -9.87
C VAL A 36 2.60 4.63 -9.46
N VAL A 37 1.39 4.82 -9.97
CA VAL A 37 0.24 3.96 -9.61
C VAL A 37 0.53 2.49 -9.93
N LYS A 38 1.02 2.22 -11.12
CA LYS A 38 1.34 0.84 -11.55
C LYS A 38 2.47 0.23 -10.70
N THR A 39 3.47 1.03 -10.36
CA THR A 39 4.60 0.56 -9.52
C THR A 39 4.14 0.31 -8.09
N LEU A 40 3.23 1.12 -7.54
CA LEU A 40 2.67 0.90 -6.21
C LEU A 40 1.90 -0.42 -6.13
N VAL A 41 1.11 -0.74 -7.15
CA VAL A 41 0.40 -2.03 -7.23
C VAL A 41 1.42 -3.17 -7.26
N ARG A 42 2.43 -3.08 -8.11
CA ARG A 42 3.49 -4.09 -8.23
C ARG A 42 4.26 -4.25 -6.91
N LEU A 43 4.60 -3.14 -6.26
CA LEU A 43 5.30 -3.17 -4.98
C LEU A 43 4.56 -4.03 -3.97
N HIS A 44 3.25 -3.82 -3.80
CA HIS A 44 2.50 -4.57 -2.79
C HIS A 44 2.49 -6.07 -3.07
N LEU A 45 2.30 -6.45 -4.34
CA LEU A 45 2.31 -7.86 -4.73
C LEU A 45 3.69 -8.49 -4.54
N GLU A 46 4.73 -7.82 -4.98
CA GLU A 46 6.11 -8.32 -4.84
C GLU A 46 6.55 -8.35 -3.38
N TRP A 47 6.19 -7.35 -2.59
CA TRP A 47 6.51 -7.31 -1.16
C TRP A 47 5.87 -8.49 -0.41
N THR A 48 4.63 -8.83 -0.77
CA THR A 48 3.93 -9.97 -0.20
C THR A 48 4.59 -11.29 -0.60
N GLU A 49 4.92 -11.44 -1.87
CA GLU A 49 5.52 -12.65 -2.42
C GLU A 49 6.97 -12.85 -1.95
N GLU A 50 7.71 -11.76 -1.80
CA GLU A 50 9.11 -11.76 -1.37
C GLU A 50 9.31 -12.42 0.00
N ASP A 51 8.38 -12.20 0.92
CA ASP A 51 8.43 -12.79 2.26
C ASP A 51 7.02 -13.12 2.73
N ARG A 52 6.58 -14.31 2.37
CA ARG A 52 5.24 -14.80 2.68
C ARG A 52 4.96 -14.85 4.17
N ASP A 53 5.94 -15.28 4.97
CA ASP A 53 5.78 -15.38 6.42
C ASP A 53 5.60 -14.00 7.06
N ARG A 54 6.36 -13.01 6.60
CA ARG A 54 6.20 -11.61 7.03
C ARG A 54 4.80 -11.09 6.69
N ALA A 55 4.32 -11.33 5.49
CA ALA A 55 3.00 -10.90 5.06
C ALA A 55 1.89 -11.54 5.90
N ILE A 56 2.01 -12.82 6.21
CA ILE A 56 1.07 -13.54 7.09
C ILE A 56 1.11 -12.95 8.50
N LEU A 57 2.30 -12.70 9.02
CA LEU A 57 2.48 -12.14 10.36
C LEU A 57 1.76 -10.79 10.49
N VAL A 58 1.97 -9.90 9.51
CA VAL A 58 1.29 -8.60 9.47
C VAL A 58 -0.23 -8.77 9.37
N SER A 59 -0.69 -9.61 8.45
CA SER A 59 -2.12 -9.84 8.24
C SER A 59 -2.83 -10.33 9.49
N ARG A 60 -2.20 -11.23 10.24
CA ARG A 60 -2.79 -11.84 11.44
C ARG A 60 -2.74 -10.95 12.68
N ASN A 61 -1.77 -10.05 12.78
CA ASN A 61 -1.48 -9.36 14.04
C ASN A 61 -1.65 -7.84 13.99
N ARG A 62 -1.92 -7.27 12.83
CA ARG A 62 -2.00 -5.81 12.66
C ARG A 62 -2.99 -5.15 13.63
N ASN A 63 -4.19 -5.70 13.76
CA ASN A 63 -5.22 -5.11 14.63
C ASN A 63 -4.84 -5.18 16.12
N GLU A 64 -4.24 -6.30 16.53
CA GLU A 64 -3.78 -6.46 17.92
C GLU A 64 -2.63 -5.51 18.23
N VAL A 65 -1.70 -5.33 17.29
CA VAL A 65 -0.58 -4.39 17.45
C VAL A 65 -1.11 -2.95 17.55
N ALA A 66 -2.10 -2.59 16.73
CA ALA A 66 -2.70 -1.26 16.77
C ALA A 66 -3.39 -0.97 18.12
N ALA A 67 -3.95 -2.00 18.76
CA ALA A 67 -4.60 -1.88 20.07
C ALA A 67 -3.63 -2.03 21.24
N GLY A 68 -2.38 -2.41 21.00
CA GLY A 68 -1.40 -2.74 22.02
C GLY A 68 -0.38 -1.62 22.29
N PRO A 69 0.72 -1.97 23.01
CA PRO A 69 1.74 -0.98 23.41
C PRO A 69 2.41 -0.21 22.27
N LEU A 70 2.53 -0.81 21.08
CA LEU A 70 3.12 -0.15 19.91
C LEU A 70 2.09 0.53 19.02
N GLY A 71 0.83 0.59 19.48
CA GLY A 71 -0.26 1.19 18.70
C GLY A 71 -0.02 2.66 18.36
N GLU A 72 0.50 3.46 19.31
CA GLU A 72 0.78 4.87 19.07
C GLU A 72 1.93 5.05 18.08
N LYS A 73 2.96 4.22 18.15
CA LYS A 73 4.06 4.25 17.19
C LYS A 73 3.55 3.95 15.78
N LEU A 74 2.70 2.94 15.65
CA LEU A 74 2.08 2.58 14.38
C LEU A 74 1.18 3.70 13.87
N ALA A 75 0.37 4.31 14.73
CA ALA A 75 -0.50 5.42 14.38
C ALA A 75 0.29 6.64 13.89
N ALA A 76 1.42 6.95 14.52
CA ALA A 76 2.30 8.05 14.13
C ALA A 76 2.90 7.79 12.73
N SER A 77 3.35 6.56 12.49
CA SER A 77 3.87 6.14 11.18
C SER A 77 2.80 6.26 10.10
N ASN A 78 1.58 5.83 10.39
CA ASN A 78 0.45 5.93 9.46
C ASN A 78 0.09 7.39 9.14
N ARG A 79 0.12 8.28 10.14
CA ARG A 79 -0.14 9.72 9.93
C ARG A 79 0.90 10.35 9.00
N GLU A 80 2.18 10.02 9.21
CA GLU A 80 3.27 10.51 8.35
C GLU A 80 3.11 10.00 6.93
N PHE A 81 2.81 8.72 6.77
CA PHE A 81 2.56 8.12 5.48
C PHE A 81 1.38 8.78 4.75
N PHE A 82 0.27 8.98 5.46
CA PHE A 82 -0.91 9.66 4.90
C PHE A 82 -0.58 11.07 4.44
N SER A 83 0.20 11.81 5.24
CA SER A 83 0.64 13.16 4.90
C SER A 83 1.46 13.18 3.60
N ARG A 84 2.36 12.22 3.43
CA ARG A 84 3.17 12.09 2.21
C ARG A 84 2.32 11.76 1.00
N MET A 85 1.37 10.85 1.14
CA MET A 85 0.44 10.48 0.05
C MET A 85 -0.41 11.67 -0.36
N LYS A 86 -0.94 12.40 0.61
CA LYS A 86 -1.76 13.58 0.33
C LYS A 86 -0.96 14.66 -0.40
N ALA A 87 0.28 14.91 0.04
CA ALA A 87 1.16 15.87 -0.60
C ALA A 87 1.44 15.49 -2.06
N TRP A 88 1.63 14.20 -2.33
CA TRP A 88 1.83 13.71 -3.69
C TRP A 88 0.59 13.95 -4.55
N ILE A 89 -0.61 13.62 -4.05
CA ILE A 89 -1.86 13.87 -4.77
C ILE A 89 -1.99 15.36 -5.11
N ASP A 90 -1.78 16.23 -4.13
CA ASP A 90 -1.90 17.68 -4.30
C ASP A 90 -0.90 18.21 -5.34
N SER A 91 0.34 17.72 -5.30
CA SER A 91 1.37 18.09 -6.27
C SER A 91 1.01 17.66 -7.69
N GLN A 92 0.51 16.44 -7.86
CA GLN A 92 0.08 15.95 -9.17
C GLN A 92 -1.12 16.72 -9.71
N ALA A 93 -2.06 17.06 -8.83
CA ALA A 93 -3.24 17.84 -9.19
C ALA A 93 -2.87 19.28 -9.60
N GLU A 94 -1.96 19.93 -8.87
CA GLU A 94 -1.47 21.27 -9.21
C GLU A 94 -0.78 21.28 -10.57
N ALA A 95 -0.08 20.20 -10.90
CA ALA A 95 0.57 20.07 -12.21
C ALA A 95 -0.40 19.67 -13.33
N GLY A 96 -1.67 19.45 -13.02
CA GLY A 96 -2.69 19.10 -13.99
C GLY A 96 -2.61 17.66 -14.51
N ARG A 97 -1.88 16.77 -13.80
CA ARG A 97 -1.69 15.39 -14.25
C ARG A 97 -2.81 14.44 -13.82
N ILE A 98 -3.44 14.73 -12.69
CA ILE A 98 -4.62 14.02 -12.19
C ILE A 98 -5.59 15.05 -11.60
N GLU A 99 -6.82 14.63 -11.35
CA GLU A 99 -7.77 15.44 -10.57
C GLU A 99 -7.37 15.42 -9.08
N PRO A 100 -7.74 16.44 -8.29
CA PRO A 100 -7.47 16.46 -6.86
C PRO A 100 -8.40 15.47 -6.12
N VAL A 101 -8.11 14.18 -6.27
CA VAL A 101 -8.91 13.09 -5.70
C VAL A 101 -8.70 12.96 -4.19
N SER A 102 -9.67 12.36 -3.48
CA SER A 102 -9.48 12.05 -2.07
C SER A 102 -8.54 10.85 -1.91
N PHE A 103 -7.74 10.84 -0.83
CA PHE A 103 -6.87 9.71 -0.53
C PHE A 103 -7.69 8.42 -0.31
N ASN A 104 -8.86 8.51 0.32
CA ASN A 104 -9.68 7.32 0.56
C ASN A 104 -10.11 6.64 -0.74
N LEU A 105 -10.51 7.41 -1.75
CA LEU A 105 -10.87 6.85 -3.04
C LEU A 105 -9.65 6.32 -3.78
N LEU A 106 -8.53 7.03 -3.72
CA LEU A 106 -7.28 6.54 -4.31
C LEU A 106 -6.88 5.19 -3.68
N HIS A 107 -6.94 5.10 -2.34
CA HIS A 107 -6.64 3.86 -1.62
C HIS A 107 -7.55 2.71 -2.08
N ALA A 108 -8.86 3.00 -2.22
CA ALA A 108 -9.84 1.99 -2.60
C ALA A 108 -9.61 1.40 -3.98
N VAL A 109 -9.04 2.17 -4.92
CA VAL A 109 -8.86 1.69 -6.30
C VAL A 109 -7.42 1.30 -6.62
N VAL A 110 -6.43 1.75 -5.85
CA VAL A 110 -5.01 1.43 -6.07
C VAL A 110 -4.52 0.35 -5.11
N PHE A 111 -4.70 0.57 -3.80
CA PHE A 111 -4.14 -0.33 -2.79
C PHE A 111 -5.05 -1.49 -2.44
N ALA A 112 -6.34 -1.24 -2.27
CA ALA A 112 -7.28 -2.26 -1.81
C ALA A 112 -7.39 -3.48 -2.74
N PRO A 113 -7.45 -3.33 -4.07
CA PRO A 113 -7.49 -4.50 -4.95
C PRO A 113 -6.25 -5.38 -4.85
N ALA A 114 -5.06 -4.77 -4.77
CA ALA A 114 -3.81 -5.52 -4.59
C ALA A 114 -3.79 -6.25 -3.24
N GLN A 115 -4.30 -5.61 -2.18
CA GLN A 115 -4.42 -6.22 -0.87
C GLN A 115 -5.36 -7.42 -0.90
N GLU A 116 -6.49 -7.31 -1.60
CA GLU A 116 -7.45 -8.42 -1.69
C GLU A 116 -6.88 -9.62 -2.44
N ILE A 117 -6.24 -9.40 -3.58
CA ILE A 117 -5.57 -10.47 -4.34
C ILE A 117 -4.48 -11.13 -3.47
N SER A 118 -3.72 -10.32 -2.72
CA SER A 118 -2.68 -10.83 -1.82
C SER A 118 -3.26 -11.73 -0.73
N LYS A 119 -4.39 -11.37 -0.14
CA LYS A 119 -5.08 -12.20 0.86
C LYS A 119 -5.50 -13.55 0.28
N LEU A 120 -6.06 -13.56 -0.93
CA LEU A 120 -6.46 -14.80 -1.61
C LEU A 120 -5.25 -15.70 -1.87
N TRP A 121 -4.14 -15.10 -2.30
CA TRP A 121 -2.90 -15.85 -2.53
C TRP A 121 -2.33 -16.42 -1.24
N LEU A 122 -2.28 -15.63 -0.16
CA LEU A 122 -1.81 -16.08 1.16
C LEU A 122 -2.69 -17.22 1.72
N ALA A 123 -3.99 -17.20 1.40
CA ALA A 123 -4.92 -18.25 1.81
C ALA A 123 -4.83 -19.52 0.95
N GLY A 124 -3.94 -19.54 -0.05
CA GLY A 124 -3.78 -20.69 -0.94
C GLY A 124 -4.86 -20.84 -1.99
N ARG A 125 -5.67 -19.79 -2.22
CA ARG A 125 -6.78 -19.84 -3.19
C ARG A 125 -6.36 -19.52 -4.62
N LEU A 126 -5.19 -18.89 -4.80
CA LEU A 126 -4.65 -18.54 -6.10
C LEU A 126 -3.35 -19.33 -6.31
N LYS A 127 -3.23 -20.00 -7.45
CA LYS A 127 -2.09 -20.87 -7.75
C LYS A 127 -1.01 -20.20 -8.59
N ARG A 128 -1.36 -19.12 -9.28
CA ARG A 128 -0.40 -18.37 -10.09
C ARG A 128 0.50 -17.54 -9.20
N PRO A 129 1.74 -17.25 -9.64
CA PRO A 129 2.59 -16.32 -8.90
C PRO A 129 1.88 -14.99 -8.69
N LEU A 130 2.01 -14.42 -7.49
CA LEU A 130 1.29 -13.20 -7.13
C LEU A 130 1.67 -12.03 -8.05
N GLY A 131 2.96 -11.92 -8.40
CA GLY A 131 3.44 -10.88 -9.32
C GLY A 131 2.80 -10.91 -10.69
N SER A 132 2.22 -12.05 -11.12
CA SER A 132 1.55 -12.16 -12.41
C SER A 132 0.27 -11.32 -12.50
N TYR A 133 -0.26 -10.86 -11.35
CA TYR A 133 -1.43 -9.99 -11.31
C TYR A 133 -1.07 -8.50 -11.39
N ALA A 134 0.23 -8.15 -11.38
CA ALA A 134 0.66 -6.76 -11.32
C ALA A 134 0.23 -5.93 -12.53
N ASP A 135 0.41 -6.45 -13.73
CA ASP A 135 0.06 -5.71 -14.95
C ASP A 135 -1.45 -5.48 -15.09
N PRO A 136 -2.32 -6.50 -15.00
CA PRO A 136 -3.76 -6.24 -15.11
C PRO A 136 -4.30 -5.37 -13.97
N LEU A 137 -3.83 -5.56 -12.74
CA LEU A 137 -4.26 -4.72 -11.62
C LEU A 137 -3.74 -3.28 -11.75
N GLY A 138 -2.50 -3.11 -12.22
CA GLY A 138 -1.92 -1.79 -12.45
C GLY A 138 -2.69 -1.01 -13.51
N GLU A 139 -3.04 -1.66 -14.62
CA GLU A 139 -3.85 -1.04 -15.67
C GLU A 139 -5.24 -0.64 -15.15
N ALA A 140 -5.90 -1.53 -14.41
CA ALA A 140 -7.21 -1.26 -13.84
C ALA A 140 -7.15 -0.12 -12.80
N ALA A 141 -6.10 -0.11 -11.96
CA ALA A 141 -5.91 0.94 -10.96
C ALA A 141 -5.75 2.31 -11.61
N TRP A 142 -4.90 2.41 -12.64
CA TRP A 142 -4.70 3.69 -13.34
C TRP A 142 -5.99 4.17 -14.01
N ALA A 143 -6.69 3.28 -14.71
CA ALA A 143 -7.97 3.62 -15.33
C ALA A 143 -8.98 4.13 -14.28
N SER A 144 -8.99 3.49 -13.11
CA SER A 144 -9.87 3.90 -12.00
C SER A 144 -9.50 5.27 -11.46
N VAL A 145 -8.21 5.55 -11.27
CA VAL A 145 -7.74 6.87 -10.81
C VAL A 145 -8.20 7.96 -11.77
N CYS A 146 -8.06 7.72 -13.07
CA CYS A 146 -8.49 8.68 -14.11
C CYS A 146 -10.02 8.92 -14.10
N ALA A 147 -10.80 7.96 -13.60
CA ALA A 147 -12.25 8.05 -13.53
C ALA A 147 -12.76 8.67 -12.22
N LEU A 148 -11.90 8.86 -11.21
CA LEU A 148 -12.32 9.42 -9.94
C LEU A 148 -12.66 10.91 -10.05
N PRO A 149 -13.74 11.37 -9.35
CA PRO A 149 -14.05 12.79 -9.32
C PRO A 149 -13.09 13.56 -8.43
N ALA A 150 -13.01 14.87 -8.67
CA ALA A 150 -12.32 15.76 -7.74
C ALA A 150 -13.05 15.76 -6.41
N ARG A 151 -12.27 15.83 -5.30
CA ARG A 151 -12.87 15.97 -3.97
C ARG A 151 -13.61 17.29 -3.87
N GLY A 152 -14.78 17.21 -3.25
CA GLY A 152 -15.65 18.38 -3.08
C GLY A 152 -15.18 19.35 -2.03
#